data_1855a702ce9638ab949f6a7bdbe0b1c2
#
_entry.id   1855a702ce9638ab949f6a7bdbe0b1c2
#
_cell.length_a   1.000
_cell.length_b   1.000
_cell.length_c   1.000
_cell.angle_alpha   90.00
_cell.angle_beta   90.00
_cell.angle_gamma   90.00
#
_symmetry.space_group_name_H-M   'P 1'
#
loop_
_entity.id
_entity.type
_entity.pdbx_description
1 polymer ?
#
loop_
_entity_poly.entity_id
_entity_poly.type
_entity_poly.pdbx_seq_one_letter_code
_entity_poly.pdbx_strand_id
1 'polypeptide(L)'
;MNRQAVQTLKTYFGYDTFREGQESVVESILEHRDVLAIMPTGAGKSICYQVPALIMPGITIVISPLISLMQDQVKALNEAGIHAAFINSSLSESQISKALYLAAGGRYKIIYVAPERLENYEFLEFARQVEISMVTVDEAHCISQWGQDFRPSYVKIVDFVKNLPGRPIVSAFTATATEEVKNDILCTLNLEDPKVVITGFDRKNLYYSVENIRRKDDFVMDYIDRHPTESGIIYCSTRKNVDNLFELLFQKGVAVTRYHAGLNNETRKKNQDDFIYDRTPVIIATNAFGMGIDKSNVRYVIHYNMPQSMENYYQEAGRAGRDGENSQCVLLFSAQDVIIDRMLLDNKDFSDVDEEDEFLIRQRDIRRLQIMEGYCKTTGCLRNYILEYFGEKTFGPCDNCGNCHREYHETDMTREAKWVVNCVAETRGRYGLTIVIGTLLGAKRARLRELGTDKYKSYGALNDHSEAELRALISQMTEMGYLYQTQERYSVLKLGDISPLRDENTHVIMRTYEEKEPDKKKKPQKSVRKRSTDALTAAGYDLFEALRKLRLEIAKEEAMPPYIVFSDKTLIDMCIKCPSNEEEMLEVSGVGENKLKKYGQRFLEEIQKFCLERPNAVLSMSEDENGNP
;
A
#
# COMPACT_ATOMS: atom_id res chain seq x y z
N MET A 1 -21.00 15.20 16.38
CA MET A 1 -21.24 13.78 16.01
C MET A 1 -22.68 13.59 15.54
N ASN A 2 -22.89 13.29 14.28
CA ASN A 2 -24.21 13.04 13.71
C ASN A 2 -24.75 11.69 14.19
N ARG A 3 -25.79 11.70 15.05
CA ARG A 3 -26.37 10.46 15.64
C ARG A 3 -26.86 9.48 14.59
N GLN A 4 -27.41 9.97 13.49
CA GLN A 4 -27.88 9.14 12.39
C GLN A 4 -26.73 8.42 11.68
N ALA A 5 -25.58 9.09 11.51
CA ALA A 5 -24.40 8.49 10.90
C ALA A 5 -23.83 7.34 11.75
N VAL A 6 -23.76 7.53 13.07
CA VAL A 6 -23.31 6.47 14.00
C VAL A 6 -24.29 5.30 14.02
N GLN A 7 -25.60 5.59 14.04
CA GLN A 7 -26.60 4.53 13.97
C GLN A 7 -26.51 3.74 12.67
N THR A 8 -26.35 4.42 11.53
CA THR A 8 -26.16 3.77 10.21
C THR A 8 -24.90 2.91 10.19
N LEU A 9 -23.79 3.44 10.74
CA LEU A 9 -22.53 2.70 10.86
C LEU A 9 -22.72 1.41 11.67
N LYS A 10 -23.40 1.48 12.82
CA LYS A 10 -23.66 0.31 13.66
C LYS A 10 -24.57 -0.71 12.97
N THR A 11 -25.70 -0.24 12.43
CA THR A 11 -26.73 -1.11 11.82
C THR A 11 -26.19 -1.93 10.64
N TYR A 12 -25.49 -1.28 9.72
CA TYR A 12 -25.07 -1.93 8.48
C TYR A 12 -23.66 -2.53 8.55
N PHE A 13 -22.75 -1.92 9.29
CA PHE A 13 -21.34 -2.30 9.30
C PHE A 13 -20.86 -2.91 10.63
N GLY A 14 -21.66 -2.78 11.71
CA GLY A 14 -21.36 -3.37 13.02
C GLY A 14 -20.24 -2.66 13.78
N TYR A 15 -20.00 -1.35 13.51
CA TYR A 15 -19.00 -0.55 14.23
C TYR A 15 -19.69 0.51 15.09
N ASP A 16 -19.24 0.64 16.34
CA ASP A 16 -19.81 1.62 17.29
C ASP A 16 -19.29 3.04 17.09
N THR A 17 -18.09 3.18 16.52
CA THR A 17 -17.42 4.46 16.34
C THR A 17 -16.70 4.54 14.99
N PHE A 18 -16.58 5.75 14.46
CA PHE A 18 -15.71 6.03 13.32
C PHE A 18 -14.25 5.98 13.72
N ARG A 19 -13.39 5.59 12.78
CA ARG A 19 -11.94 5.71 12.93
C ARG A 19 -11.51 7.17 12.78
N GLU A 20 -10.27 7.45 13.16
CA GLU A 20 -9.66 8.78 13.00
C GLU A 20 -9.85 9.32 11.58
N GLY A 21 -10.32 10.56 11.45
CA GLY A 21 -10.60 11.25 10.21
C GLY A 21 -11.90 10.86 9.50
N GLN A 22 -12.45 9.66 9.70
CA GLN A 22 -13.69 9.23 9.04
C GLN A 22 -14.88 10.09 9.43
N GLU A 23 -15.02 10.43 10.72
CA GLU A 23 -16.10 11.26 11.23
C GLU A 23 -16.13 12.63 10.55
N SER A 24 -14.98 13.30 10.45
CA SER A 24 -14.86 14.61 9.81
C SER A 24 -15.24 14.58 8.32
N VAL A 25 -14.90 13.49 7.61
CA VAL A 25 -15.29 13.29 6.20
C VAL A 25 -16.81 13.11 6.10
N VAL A 26 -17.38 12.20 6.91
CA VAL A 26 -18.82 11.90 6.91
C VAL A 26 -19.65 13.15 7.25
N GLU A 27 -19.26 13.91 8.27
CA GLU A 27 -19.94 15.15 8.65
C GLU A 27 -19.88 16.19 7.53
N SER A 28 -18.72 16.41 6.92
CA SER A 28 -18.56 17.36 5.82
C SER A 28 -19.46 17.02 4.62
N ILE A 29 -19.55 15.73 4.24
CA ILE A 29 -20.46 15.29 3.19
C ILE A 29 -21.92 15.55 3.56
N LEU A 30 -22.33 15.24 4.80
CA LEU A 30 -23.71 15.48 5.27
C LEU A 30 -24.05 16.97 5.43
N GLU A 31 -23.04 17.83 5.57
CA GLU A 31 -23.15 19.30 5.52
C GLU A 31 -23.13 19.85 4.09
N HIS A 32 -23.21 18.99 3.07
CA HIS A 32 -23.18 19.34 1.66
C HIS A 32 -21.90 20.03 1.18
N ARG A 33 -20.74 19.69 1.76
CA ARG A 33 -19.42 20.17 1.32
C ARG A 33 -18.70 19.12 0.49
N ASP A 34 -17.97 19.58 -0.51
CA ASP A 34 -17.03 18.72 -1.22
C ASP A 34 -15.90 18.25 -0.30
N VAL A 35 -15.35 17.08 -0.60
CA VAL A 35 -14.31 16.48 0.25
C VAL A 35 -13.18 15.92 -0.60
N LEU A 36 -11.94 16.16 -0.16
CA LEU A 36 -10.77 15.38 -0.56
C LEU A 36 -10.23 14.66 0.68
N ALA A 37 -10.30 13.33 0.67
CA ALA A 37 -9.78 12.49 1.75
C ALA A 37 -8.56 11.69 1.29
N ILE A 38 -7.40 11.99 1.88
CA ILE A 38 -6.15 11.24 1.68
C ILE A 38 -5.97 10.37 2.93
N MET A 39 -6.22 9.07 2.75
CA MET A 39 -6.27 8.11 3.86
C MET A 39 -5.56 6.82 3.46
N PRO A 40 -4.71 6.22 4.30
CA PRO A 40 -3.96 5.02 3.94
C PRO A 40 -4.86 3.84 3.56
N THR A 41 -4.29 2.87 2.87
CA THR A 41 -4.97 1.60 2.59
C THR A 41 -5.36 0.93 3.91
N GLY A 42 -6.60 0.43 4.02
CA GLY A 42 -7.12 -0.19 5.25
C GLY A 42 -7.67 0.82 6.28
N ALA A 43 -7.59 2.14 6.05
CA ALA A 43 -8.23 3.13 6.92
C ALA A 43 -9.77 3.15 6.84
N GLY A 44 -10.35 2.41 5.89
CA GLY A 44 -11.80 2.32 5.72
C GLY A 44 -12.40 3.49 4.93
N LYS A 45 -11.72 3.95 3.86
CA LYS A 45 -12.20 5.01 2.95
C LYS A 45 -13.64 4.78 2.47
N SER A 46 -14.00 3.53 2.16
CA SER A 46 -15.33 3.20 1.64
C SER A 46 -16.46 3.56 2.61
N ILE A 47 -16.27 3.39 3.90
CA ILE A 47 -17.24 3.77 4.94
C ILE A 47 -17.54 5.27 4.88
N CYS A 48 -16.54 6.10 4.57
CA CYS A 48 -16.67 7.55 4.56
C CYS A 48 -17.69 8.07 3.53
N TYR A 49 -17.90 7.36 2.43
CA TYR A 49 -18.94 7.72 1.45
C TYR A 49 -20.16 6.79 1.49
N GLN A 50 -20.00 5.54 1.93
CA GLN A 50 -21.12 4.61 2.01
C GLN A 50 -22.13 5.01 3.08
N VAL A 51 -21.67 5.48 4.26
CA VAL A 51 -22.57 5.93 5.33
C VAL A 51 -23.38 7.16 4.91
N PRO A 52 -22.79 8.25 4.38
CA PRO A 52 -23.58 9.37 3.86
C PRO A 52 -24.54 8.97 2.73
N ALA A 53 -24.11 8.11 1.81
CA ALA A 53 -24.96 7.63 0.71
C ALA A 53 -26.27 6.97 1.19
N LEU A 54 -26.25 6.32 2.36
CA LEU A 54 -27.44 5.69 2.95
C LEU A 54 -28.38 6.70 3.61
N ILE A 55 -27.86 7.84 4.05
CA ILE A 55 -28.59 8.88 4.77
C ILE A 55 -29.20 9.91 3.80
N MET A 56 -28.44 10.27 2.78
CA MET A 56 -28.83 11.27 1.79
C MET A 56 -29.94 10.77 0.88
N PRO A 57 -30.78 11.67 0.29
CA PRO A 57 -31.75 11.30 -0.72
C PRO A 57 -31.05 10.84 -2.00
N GLY A 58 -31.80 10.37 -2.98
CA GLY A 58 -31.29 10.01 -4.32
C GLY A 58 -30.24 8.89 -4.33
N ILE A 59 -29.35 8.95 -5.31
CA ILE A 59 -28.35 7.92 -5.63
C ILE A 59 -26.95 8.52 -5.46
N THR A 60 -26.02 7.73 -4.96
CA THR A 60 -24.57 8.02 -4.99
C THR A 60 -23.91 7.25 -6.14
N ILE A 61 -23.22 7.97 -7.01
CA ILE A 61 -22.38 7.38 -8.08
C ILE A 61 -20.95 7.31 -7.56
N VAL A 62 -20.37 6.11 -7.55
CA VAL A 62 -18.97 5.88 -7.19
C VAL A 62 -18.16 5.53 -8.42
N ILE A 63 -17.26 6.42 -8.82
CA ILE A 63 -16.38 6.22 -9.97
C ILE A 63 -15.12 5.53 -9.47
N SER A 64 -14.85 4.32 -9.99
CA SER A 64 -13.70 3.51 -9.61
C SER A 64 -13.02 2.91 -10.85
N PRO A 65 -11.67 2.81 -10.87
CA PRO A 65 -10.94 2.37 -12.06
C PRO A 65 -10.92 0.85 -12.23
N LEU A 66 -11.49 0.09 -11.29
CA LEU A 66 -11.20 -1.33 -11.15
C LEU A 66 -12.46 -2.19 -11.07
N ILE A 67 -12.64 -3.02 -12.08
CA ILE A 67 -13.81 -3.91 -12.21
C ILE A 67 -13.91 -4.88 -11.01
N SER A 68 -12.81 -5.48 -10.59
CA SER A 68 -12.79 -6.43 -9.47
C SER A 68 -13.18 -5.76 -8.14
N LEU A 69 -12.63 -4.55 -7.88
CA LEU A 69 -12.97 -3.80 -6.68
C LEU A 69 -14.45 -3.43 -6.64
N MET A 70 -15.02 -2.97 -7.77
CA MET A 70 -16.45 -2.67 -7.85
C MET A 70 -17.30 -3.90 -7.51
N GLN A 71 -16.95 -5.07 -8.05
CA GLN A 71 -17.67 -6.32 -7.80
C GLN A 71 -17.60 -6.72 -6.33
N ASP A 72 -16.43 -6.64 -5.71
CA ASP A 72 -16.24 -6.98 -4.29
C ASP A 72 -16.98 -6.00 -3.37
N GLN A 73 -16.91 -4.69 -3.64
CA GLN A 73 -17.62 -3.67 -2.87
C GLN A 73 -19.14 -3.84 -2.98
N VAL A 74 -19.67 -4.04 -4.20
CA VAL A 74 -21.11 -4.26 -4.41
C VAL A 74 -21.56 -5.54 -3.71
N LYS A 75 -20.79 -6.61 -3.79
CA LYS A 75 -21.10 -7.85 -3.09
C LYS A 75 -21.14 -7.65 -1.56
N ALA A 76 -20.14 -6.98 -1.00
CA ALA A 76 -20.10 -6.67 0.44
C ALA A 76 -21.27 -5.80 0.89
N LEU A 77 -21.66 -4.80 0.11
CA LEU A 77 -22.81 -3.95 0.39
C LEU A 77 -24.14 -4.74 0.36
N ASN A 78 -24.34 -5.55 -0.67
CA ASN A 78 -25.54 -6.37 -0.76
C ASN A 78 -25.63 -7.39 0.40
N GLU A 79 -24.53 -7.95 0.86
CA GLU A 79 -24.47 -8.80 2.05
C GLU A 79 -24.77 -8.03 3.34
N ALA A 80 -24.40 -6.77 3.41
CA ALA A 80 -24.78 -5.89 4.52
C ALA A 80 -26.26 -5.42 4.44
N GLY A 81 -27.01 -5.83 3.41
CA GLY A 81 -28.40 -5.44 3.19
C GLY A 81 -28.56 -4.09 2.47
N ILE A 82 -27.49 -3.57 1.89
CA ILE A 82 -27.49 -2.30 1.13
C ILE A 82 -27.56 -2.63 -0.36
N HIS A 83 -28.64 -2.24 -1.00
CA HIS A 83 -28.79 -2.48 -2.42
C HIS A 83 -27.85 -1.61 -3.25
N ALA A 84 -26.83 -2.22 -3.84
CA ALA A 84 -25.85 -1.60 -4.72
C ALA A 84 -25.72 -2.35 -6.05
N ALA A 85 -25.26 -1.65 -7.08
CA ALA A 85 -24.98 -2.22 -8.39
C ALA A 85 -23.65 -1.70 -8.93
N PHE A 86 -23.13 -2.33 -9.99
CA PHE A 86 -21.99 -1.82 -10.75
C PHE A 86 -22.29 -1.78 -12.25
N ILE A 87 -21.65 -0.84 -12.96
CA ILE A 87 -21.76 -0.66 -14.41
C ILE A 87 -20.34 -0.55 -14.98
N ASN A 88 -19.89 -1.60 -15.67
CA ASN A 88 -18.57 -1.65 -16.27
C ASN A 88 -18.57 -2.53 -17.55
N SER A 89 -17.40 -2.76 -18.15
CA SER A 89 -17.25 -3.52 -19.39
C SER A 89 -17.48 -5.04 -19.26
N SER A 90 -17.62 -5.57 -18.05
CA SER A 90 -17.90 -7.00 -17.85
C SER A 90 -19.38 -7.36 -18.03
N LEU A 91 -20.26 -6.35 -18.09
CA LEU A 91 -21.70 -6.54 -18.27
C LEU A 91 -22.08 -6.43 -19.74
N SER A 92 -23.07 -7.25 -20.15
CA SER A 92 -23.72 -7.09 -21.45
C SER A 92 -24.60 -5.84 -21.48
N GLU A 93 -24.91 -5.32 -22.66
CA GLU A 93 -25.80 -4.16 -22.82
C GLU A 93 -27.18 -4.39 -22.16
N SER A 94 -27.76 -5.57 -22.33
CA SER A 94 -29.03 -5.91 -21.68
C SER A 94 -28.97 -5.92 -20.15
N GLN A 95 -27.83 -6.30 -19.57
CA GLN A 95 -27.60 -6.24 -18.12
C GLN A 95 -27.44 -4.79 -17.63
N ILE A 96 -26.77 -3.94 -18.43
CA ILE A 96 -26.61 -2.52 -18.14
C ILE A 96 -27.99 -1.83 -18.17
N SER A 97 -28.76 -1.97 -19.25
CA SER A 97 -30.09 -1.37 -19.36
C SER A 97 -31.02 -1.82 -18.24
N LYS A 98 -30.98 -3.10 -17.85
CA LYS A 98 -31.73 -3.62 -16.70
C LYS A 98 -31.28 -2.96 -15.39
N ALA A 99 -29.97 -2.80 -15.16
CA ALA A 99 -29.44 -2.16 -13.97
C ALA A 99 -29.86 -0.68 -13.87
N LEU A 100 -29.79 0.06 -14.99
CA LEU A 100 -30.22 1.45 -15.08
C LEU A 100 -31.74 1.60 -14.85
N TYR A 101 -32.54 0.73 -15.43
CA TYR A 101 -33.99 0.71 -15.19
C TYR A 101 -34.34 0.50 -13.72
N LEU A 102 -33.71 -0.45 -13.05
CA LEU A 102 -33.90 -0.70 -11.62
C LEU A 102 -33.40 0.47 -10.75
N ALA A 103 -32.31 1.12 -11.18
CA ALA A 103 -31.77 2.30 -10.53
C ALA A 103 -32.74 3.50 -10.61
N ALA A 104 -33.32 3.74 -11.80
CA ALA A 104 -34.34 4.78 -11.99
C ALA A 104 -35.60 4.51 -11.15
N GLY A 105 -35.93 3.25 -10.87
CA GLY A 105 -36.98 2.83 -9.95
C GLY A 105 -36.60 2.93 -8.45
N GLY A 106 -35.45 3.50 -8.11
CA GLY A 106 -35.00 3.68 -6.72
C GLY A 106 -34.53 2.41 -6.02
N ARG A 107 -34.20 1.34 -6.78
CA ARG A 107 -33.73 0.07 -6.21
C ARG A 107 -32.37 0.17 -5.55
N TYR A 108 -31.46 1.01 -6.08
CA TYR A 108 -30.07 1.12 -5.63
C TYR A 108 -29.79 2.46 -4.98
N LYS A 109 -29.07 2.43 -3.86
CA LYS A 109 -28.54 3.62 -3.19
C LYS A 109 -27.15 4.01 -3.68
N ILE A 110 -26.37 3.02 -4.09
CA ILE A 110 -24.98 3.20 -4.52
C ILE A 110 -24.77 2.45 -5.83
N ILE A 111 -24.22 3.16 -6.82
CA ILE A 111 -23.87 2.58 -8.12
C ILE A 111 -22.39 2.84 -8.40
N TYR A 112 -21.62 1.77 -8.52
CA TYR A 112 -20.23 1.85 -8.96
C TYR A 112 -20.14 1.88 -10.47
N VAL A 113 -19.37 2.81 -11.02
CA VAL A 113 -19.26 3.06 -12.46
C VAL A 113 -17.80 3.13 -12.90
N ALA A 114 -17.47 2.43 -13.98
CA ALA A 114 -16.17 2.60 -14.63
C ALA A 114 -16.11 3.95 -15.36
N PRO A 115 -15.00 4.70 -15.26
CA PRO A 115 -14.90 6.04 -15.83
C PRO A 115 -15.18 6.10 -17.34
N GLU A 116 -14.90 5.03 -18.07
CA GLU A 116 -15.18 4.91 -19.52
C GLU A 116 -16.67 4.88 -19.85
N ARG A 117 -17.53 4.64 -18.86
CA ARG A 117 -19.00 4.62 -19.04
C ARG A 117 -19.67 5.97 -18.87
N LEU A 118 -18.96 6.97 -18.35
CA LEU A 118 -19.50 8.30 -18.09
C LEU A 118 -19.93 9.05 -19.36
N GLU A 119 -19.39 8.69 -20.53
CA GLU A 119 -19.77 9.26 -21.83
C GLU A 119 -20.84 8.43 -22.57
N ASN A 120 -21.25 7.30 -22.02
CA ASN A 120 -22.26 6.46 -22.67
C ASN A 120 -23.62 7.17 -22.66
N TYR A 121 -24.26 7.25 -23.82
CA TYR A 121 -25.53 7.97 -23.99
C TYR A 121 -26.63 7.47 -23.04
N GLU A 122 -26.79 6.16 -22.90
CA GLU A 122 -27.81 5.55 -22.03
C GLU A 122 -27.57 5.88 -20.56
N PHE A 123 -26.29 5.89 -20.13
CA PHE A 123 -25.91 6.28 -18.78
C PHE A 123 -26.14 7.77 -18.53
N LEU A 124 -25.82 8.64 -19.48
CA LEU A 124 -26.06 10.08 -19.37
C LEU A 124 -27.55 10.42 -19.30
N GLU A 125 -28.39 9.76 -20.11
CA GLU A 125 -29.84 9.92 -20.06
C GLU A 125 -30.40 9.48 -18.71
N PHE A 126 -29.96 8.34 -18.18
CA PHE A 126 -30.30 7.89 -16.84
C PHE A 126 -29.89 8.93 -15.78
N ALA A 127 -28.66 9.42 -15.83
CA ALA A 127 -28.11 10.36 -14.85
C ALA A 127 -28.87 11.71 -14.83
N ARG A 128 -29.47 12.11 -15.95
CA ARG A 128 -30.31 13.31 -16.04
C ARG A 128 -31.72 13.13 -15.47
N GLN A 129 -32.21 11.90 -15.37
CA GLN A 129 -33.57 11.59 -14.94
C GLN A 129 -33.68 11.27 -13.44
N VAL A 130 -32.58 11.02 -12.79
CA VAL A 130 -32.53 10.65 -11.36
C VAL A 130 -31.86 11.71 -10.52
N GLU A 131 -32.22 11.77 -9.26
CA GLU A 131 -31.52 12.61 -8.29
C GLU A 131 -30.19 11.97 -7.90
N ILE A 132 -29.06 12.62 -8.24
CA ILE A 132 -27.71 12.23 -7.85
C ILE A 132 -27.26 13.16 -6.74
N SER A 133 -27.20 12.68 -5.52
CA SER A 133 -26.82 13.48 -4.36
C SER A 133 -25.31 13.63 -4.24
N MET A 134 -24.56 12.62 -4.62
CA MET A 134 -23.10 12.59 -4.49
C MET A 134 -22.44 11.84 -5.64
N VAL A 135 -21.32 12.38 -6.12
CA VAL A 135 -20.37 11.70 -6.97
C VAL A 135 -19.08 11.48 -6.20
N THR A 136 -18.75 10.22 -5.97
CA THR A 136 -17.52 9.81 -5.29
C THR A 136 -16.48 9.38 -6.30
N VAL A 137 -15.28 9.91 -6.20
CA VAL A 137 -14.11 9.55 -7.03
C VAL A 137 -13.18 8.70 -6.19
N ASP A 138 -13.19 7.40 -6.40
CA ASP A 138 -12.27 6.47 -5.76
C ASP A 138 -10.95 6.43 -6.55
N GLU A 139 -9.82 6.19 -5.85
CA GLU A 139 -8.47 6.29 -6.39
C GLU A 139 -8.24 7.60 -7.17
N ALA A 140 -8.62 8.73 -6.55
CA ALA A 140 -8.63 10.04 -7.18
C ALA A 140 -7.25 10.49 -7.72
N HIS A 141 -6.14 9.88 -7.27
CA HIS A 141 -4.82 10.11 -7.85
C HIS A 141 -4.73 9.75 -9.34
N CYS A 142 -5.66 8.92 -9.86
CA CYS A 142 -5.73 8.60 -11.28
C CYS A 142 -6.10 9.78 -12.18
N ILE A 143 -6.63 10.88 -11.63
CA ILE A 143 -6.94 12.09 -12.41
C ILE A 143 -5.69 12.93 -12.69
N SER A 144 -4.67 12.80 -11.85
CA SER A 144 -3.47 13.61 -11.90
C SER A 144 -2.44 13.04 -12.87
N GLN A 145 -1.97 13.87 -13.79
CA GLN A 145 -0.83 13.53 -14.64
C GLN A 145 0.45 13.30 -13.82
N TRP A 146 0.51 13.89 -12.64
CA TRP A 146 1.59 13.72 -11.67
C TRP A 146 1.39 12.47 -10.79
N GLY A 147 0.24 11.81 -10.89
CA GLY A 147 -0.06 10.55 -10.20
C GLY A 147 0.73 9.36 -10.77
N GLN A 148 0.76 8.27 -10.03
CA GLN A 148 1.47 7.04 -10.44
C GLN A 148 0.70 6.24 -11.50
N ASP A 149 -0.63 6.38 -11.56
CA ASP A 149 -1.55 5.64 -12.47
C ASP A 149 -2.51 6.64 -13.12
N PHE A 150 -1.97 7.58 -13.88
CA PHE A 150 -2.79 8.54 -14.62
C PHE A 150 -3.68 7.83 -15.63
N ARG A 151 -4.97 8.19 -15.62
CA ARG A 151 -5.98 7.65 -16.54
C ARG A 151 -6.74 8.78 -17.22
N PRO A 152 -6.58 8.96 -18.54
CA PRO A 152 -7.28 10.01 -19.28
C PRO A 152 -8.81 9.99 -19.10
N SER A 153 -9.39 8.80 -18.89
CA SER A 153 -10.83 8.65 -18.62
C SER A 153 -11.30 9.34 -17.34
N TYR A 154 -10.40 9.58 -16.37
CA TYR A 154 -10.74 10.29 -15.12
C TYR A 154 -10.98 11.79 -15.33
N VAL A 155 -10.35 12.39 -16.32
CA VAL A 155 -10.55 13.81 -16.65
C VAL A 155 -12.02 14.06 -17.06
N LYS A 156 -12.67 13.08 -17.65
CA LYS A 156 -14.08 13.13 -18.08
C LYS A 156 -15.09 13.21 -16.93
N ILE A 157 -14.66 12.93 -15.70
CA ILE A 157 -15.50 13.06 -14.49
C ILE A 157 -16.00 14.50 -14.34
N VAL A 158 -15.16 15.47 -14.62
CA VAL A 158 -15.49 16.90 -14.51
C VAL A 158 -16.64 17.27 -15.44
N ASP A 159 -16.57 16.84 -16.69
CA ASP A 159 -17.61 17.10 -17.68
C ASP A 159 -18.90 16.35 -17.35
N PHE A 160 -18.79 15.13 -16.83
CA PHE A 160 -19.95 14.40 -16.33
C PHE A 160 -20.67 15.18 -15.22
N VAL A 161 -19.95 15.63 -14.18
CA VAL A 161 -20.52 16.40 -13.06
C VAL A 161 -21.17 17.70 -13.54
N LYS A 162 -20.52 18.44 -14.46
CA LYS A 162 -21.06 19.69 -15.04
C LYS A 162 -22.35 19.50 -15.84
N ASN A 163 -22.54 18.34 -16.45
CA ASN A 163 -23.68 18.02 -17.29
C ASN A 163 -24.90 17.47 -16.53
N LEU A 164 -24.79 17.30 -15.20
CA LEU A 164 -25.94 16.89 -14.36
C LEU A 164 -26.92 18.06 -14.13
N PRO A 165 -28.21 17.78 -13.96
CA PRO A 165 -29.24 18.82 -13.75
C PRO A 165 -29.04 19.67 -12.49
N GLY A 166 -28.36 19.12 -11.49
CA GLY A 166 -27.95 19.80 -10.26
C GLY A 166 -26.54 19.34 -9.90
N ARG A 167 -25.74 20.25 -9.32
CA ARG A 167 -24.40 19.89 -8.89
C ARG A 167 -24.47 18.99 -7.66
N PRO A 168 -24.05 17.71 -7.75
CA PRO A 168 -23.92 16.83 -6.60
C PRO A 168 -22.73 17.24 -5.73
N ILE A 169 -22.69 16.73 -4.50
CA ILE A 169 -21.47 16.77 -3.70
C ILE A 169 -20.40 15.91 -4.41
N VAL A 170 -19.19 16.44 -4.52
CA VAL A 170 -18.06 15.69 -5.06
C VAL A 170 -17.13 15.28 -3.93
N SER A 171 -16.94 13.97 -3.76
CA SER A 171 -16.05 13.43 -2.75
C SER A 171 -14.93 12.59 -3.40
N ALA A 172 -13.69 12.96 -3.16
CA ALA A 172 -12.52 12.33 -3.76
C ALA A 172 -11.70 11.58 -2.69
N PHE A 173 -11.32 10.34 -2.99
CA PHE A 173 -10.60 9.47 -2.08
C PHE A 173 -9.34 8.90 -2.73
N THR A 174 -8.23 8.93 -2.01
CA THR A 174 -7.00 8.26 -2.43
C THR A 174 -6.19 7.76 -1.23
N ALA A 175 -5.35 6.76 -1.44
CA ALA A 175 -4.41 6.29 -0.43
C ALA A 175 -3.03 6.98 -0.53
N THR A 176 -2.70 7.49 -1.71
CA THR A 176 -1.38 8.03 -2.03
C THR A 176 -1.53 9.34 -2.78
N ALA A 177 -1.09 10.42 -2.18
CA ALA A 177 -0.97 11.70 -2.87
C ALA A 177 0.15 12.51 -2.22
N THR A 178 1.12 12.91 -3.03
CA THR A 178 2.06 13.96 -2.66
C THR A 178 1.33 15.30 -2.66
N GLU A 179 1.96 16.35 -2.13
CA GLU A 179 1.37 17.70 -2.13
C GLU A 179 1.01 18.18 -3.55
N GLU A 180 1.83 17.83 -4.54
CA GLU A 180 1.63 18.15 -5.95
C GLU A 180 0.37 17.44 -6.51
N VAL A 181 0.24 16.12 -6.27
CA VAL A 181 -0.93 15.33 -6.67
C VAL A 181 -2.20 15.82 -5.98
N LYS A 182 -2.12 16.18 -4.70
CA LYS A 182 -3.24 16.75 -3.93
C LYS A 182 -3.77 18.02 -4.59
N ASN A 183 -2.87 18.95 -4.89
CA ASN A 183 -3.25 20.23 -5.50
C ASN A 183 -3.83 20.02 -6.92
N ASP A 184 -3.30 19.09 -7.67
CA ASP A 184 -3.82 18.76 -9.01
C ASP A 184 -5.22 18.13 -8.92
N ILE A 185 -5.48 17.24 -7.98
CA ILE A 185 -6.83 16.68 -7.74
C ILE A 185 -7.84 17.80 -7.43
N LEU A 186 -7.49 18.72 -6.51
CA LEU A 186 -8.35 19.84 -6.12
C LEU A 186 -8.72 20.71 -7.31
N CYS A 187 -7.73 21.08 -8.14
CA CYS A 187 -7.93 21.90 -9.31
C CYS A 187 -8.69 21.18 -10.41
N THR A 188 -8.28 19.97 -10.76
CA THR A 188 -8.84 19.23 -11.91
C THR A 188 -10.28 18.80 -11.64
N LEU A 189 -10.63 18.32 -10.43
CA LEU A 189 -12.02 17.99 -10.08
C LEU A 189 -12.89 19.22 -9.86
N ASN A 190 -12.33 20.42 -9.86
CA ASN A 190 -13.04 21.67 -9.59
C ASN A 190 -13.90 21.58 -8.31
N LEU A 191 -13.26 21.12 -7.21
CA LEU A 191 -13.93 21.00 -5.91
C LEU A 191 -14.27 22.38 -5.34
N GLU A 192 -15.49 22.57 -4.84
CA GLU A 192 -15.99 23.84 -4.30
C GLU A 192 -15.88 23.85 -2.77
N ASP A 193 -15.10 24.77 -2.21
CA ASP A 193 -14.82 24.90 -0.77
C ASP A 193 -14.59 23.54 -0.07
N PRO A 194 -13.66 22.70 -0.59
CA PRO A 194 -13.56 21.34 -0.14
C PRO A 194 -13.00 21.22 1.27
N LYS A 195 -13.53 20.29 2.04
CA LYS A 195 -12.86 19.80 3.24
C LYS A 195 -11.73 18.86 2.83
N VAL A 196 -10.49 19.22 3.10
CA VAL A 196 -9.33 18.34 2.91
C VAL A 196 -9.04 17.63 4.23
N VAL A 197 -9.06 16.30 4.20
CA VAL A 197 -8.75 15.45 5.36
C VAL A 197 -7.57 14.55 5.02
N ILE A 198 -6.48 14.67 5.77
CA ILE A 198 -5.30 13.81 5.66
C ILE A 198 -5.12 13.14 7.02
N THR A 199 -5.29 11.81 7.07
CA THR A 199 -5.19 11.05 8.33
C THR A 199 -3.79 10.52 8.61
N GLY A 200 -2.83 10.89 7.76
CA GLY A 200 -1.47 10.40 7.83
C GLY A 200 -1.25 9.11 7.03
N PHE A 201 0.04 8.78 6.84
CA PHE A 201 0.49 7.61 6.07
C PHE A 201 1.06 6.52 6.98
N ASP A 202 1.14 6.76 8.30
CA ASP A 202 1.73 5.79 9.22
C ASP A 202 0.84 4.56 9.44
N ARG A 203 1.36 3.42 9.03
CA ARG A 203 0.79 2.08 9.26
C ARG A 203 1.57 1.40 10.40
N LYS A 204 1.23 1.73 11.66
CA LYS A 204 1.95 1.28 12.86
C LYS A 204 2.08 -0.24 12.98
N ASN A 205 1.15 -0.99 12.41
CA ASN A 205 1.14 -2.45 12.43
C ASN A 205 2.03 -3.10 11.35
N LEU A 206 2.62 -2.32 10.43
CA LEU A 206 3.51 -2.87 9.41
C LEU A 206 4.97 -2.75 9.85
N TYR A 207 5.71 -3.85 9.77
CA TYR A 207 7.15 -3.88 9.94
C TYR A 207 7.83 -3.83 8.56
N TYR A 208 8.65 -2.82 8.33
CA TYR A 208 9.36 -2.66 7.06
C TYR A 208 10.79 -3.16 7.19
N SER A 209 11.26 -3.96 6.22
CA SER A 209 12.67 -4.33 6.10
C SER A 209 13.15 -4.32 4.65
N VAL A 210 14.41 -3.99 4.47
CA VAL A 210 15.13 -4.09 3.19
C VAL A 210 16.30 -5.03 3.39
N GLU A 211 16.34 -6.09 2.59
CA GLU A 211 17.36 -7.12 2.68
C GLU A 211 18.20 -7.17 1.40
N ASN A 212 19.51 -6.97 1.53
CA ASN A 212 20.47 -7.08 0.44
C ASN A 212 20.90 -8.54 0.29
N ILE A 213 20.24 -9.29 -0.58
CA ILE A 213 20.44 -10.74 -0.68
C ILE A 213 20.78 -11.14 -2.11
N ARG A 214 21.82 -11.97 -2.28
CA ARG A 214 22.20 -12.53 -3.57
C ARG A 214 21.28 -13.67 -4.01
N ARG A 215 20.82 -14.49 -3.06
CA ARG A 215 20.00 -15.69 -3.31
C ARG A 215 18.57 -15.45 -2.82
N LYS A 216 17.83 -14.66 -3.59
CA LYS A 216 16.44 -14.26 -3.25
C LYS A 216 15.49 -15.47 -3.13
N ASP A 217 15.69 -16.49 -3.99
CA ASP A 217 14.85 -17.70 -3.98
C ASP A 217 14.96 -18.46 -2.65
N ASP A 218 16.19 -18.62 -2.13
CA ASP A 218 16.41 -19.30 -0.86
C ASP A 218 15.75 -18.54 0.30
N PHE A 219 15.85 -17.21 0.28
CA PHE A 219 15.20 -16.38 1.29
C PHE A 219 13.68 -16.56 1.27
N VAL A 220 13.07 -16.53 0.09
CA VAL A 220 11.61 -16.70 -0.05
C VAL A 220 11.18 -18.08 0.44
N MET A 221 11.91 -19.14 0.11
CA MET A 221 11.63 -20.49 0.61
C MET A 221 11.72 -20.57 2.12
N ASP A 222 12.84 -20.13 2.70
CA ASP A 222 13.03 -20.11 4.15
C ASP A 222 11.99 -19.26 4.87
N TYR A 223 11.52 -18.16 4.23
CA TYR A 223 10.50 -17.30 4.81
C TYR A 223 9.15 -18.01 4.86
N ILE A 224 8.71 -18.63 3.77
CA ILE A 224 7.45 -19.36 3.69
C ILE A 224 7.46 -20.56 4.66
N ASP A 225 8.56 -21.31 4.74
CA ASP A 225 8.71 -22.46 5.64
C ASP A 225 8.58 -22.06 7.13
N ARG A 226 8.97 -20.82 7.47
CA ARG A 226 8.82 -20.29 8.83
C ARG A 226 7.42 -19.73 9.11
N HIS A 227 6.61 -19.50 8.07
CA HIS A 227 5.28 -18.91 8.14
C HIS A 227 4.23 -19.75 7.40
N PRO A 228 4.11 -21.07 7.68
CA PRO A 228 3.37 -22.03 6.85
C PRO A 228 1.85 -21.80 6.82
N THR A 229 1.31 -21.12 7.83
CA THR A 229 -0.14 -20.87 7.98
C THR A 229 -0.53 -19.44 7.61
N GLU A 230 0.44 -18.61 7.26
CA GLU A 230 0.22 -17.18 6.99
C GLU A 230 -0.05 -16.93 5.51
N SER A 231 -1.00 -16.03 5.25
CA SER A 231 -1.29 -15.60 3.88
C SER A 231 -0.32 -14.51 3.45
N GLY A 232 0.27 -14.64 2.26
CA GLY A 232 1.28 -13.72 1.76
C GLY A 232 1.21 -13.41 0.27
N ILE A 233 1.72 -12.24 -0.10
CA ILE A 233 1.85 -11.80 -1.49
C ILE A 233 3.33 -11.59 -1.80
N ILE A 234 3.78 -12.10 -2.95
CA ILE A 234 5.15 -11.91 -3.43
C ILE A 234 5.11 -11.16 -4.75
N TYR A 235 5.63 -9.94 -4.76
CA TYR A 235 5.67 -9.10 -5.96
C TYR A 235 6.98 -9.26 -6.73
N CYS A 236 6.86 -9.47 -8.05
CA CYS A 236 7.98 -9.54 -8.98
C CYS A 236 7.83 -8.49 -10.09
N SER A 237 8.92 -7.87 -10.55
CA SER A 237 8.89 -6.85 -11.61
C SER A 237 8.49 -7.41 -12.98
N THR A 238 8.73 -8.69 -13.25
CA THR A 238 8.50 -9.28 -14.57
C THR A 238 7.67 -10.57 -14.51
N ARG A 239 6.89 -10.82 -15.59
CA ARG A 239 6.14 -12.07 -15.77
C ARG A 239 7.06 -13.31 -15.65
N LYS A 240 8.26 -13.23 -16.24
CA LYS A 240 9.24 -14.31 -16.19
C LYS A 240 9.69 -14.64 -14.76
N ASN A 241 9.89 -13.62 -13.91
CA ASN A 241 10.26 -13.84 -12.51
C ASN A 241 9.10 -14.50 -11.74
N VAL A 242 7.85 -14.09 -12.03
CA VAL A 242 6.67 -14.72 -11.45
C VAL A 242 6.60 -16.20 -11.80
N ASP A 243 6.76 -16.52 -13.10
CA ASP A 243 6.70 -17.91 -13.57
C ASP A 243 7.83 -18.75 -13.00
N ASN A 244 9.06 -18.25 -13.01
CA ASN A 244 10.23 -18.98 -12.49
C ASN A 244 10.10 -19.27 -11.00
N LEU A 245 9.72 -18.26 -10.20
CA LEU A 245 9.56 -18.43 -8.75
C LEU A 245 8.38 -19.35 -8.43
N PHE A 246 7.28 -19.26 -9.18
CA PHE A 246 6.14 -20.16 -9.05
C PHE A 246 6.54 -21.61 -9.28
N GLU A 247 7.22 -21.91 -10.41
CA GLU A 247 7.68 -23.26 -10.74
C GLU A 247 8.62 -23.82 -9.67
N LEU A 248 9.55 -23.00 -9.17
CA LEU A 248 10.48 -23.38 -8.12
C LEU A 248 9.74 -23.78 -6.82
N LEU A 249 8.83 -22.95 -6.36
CA LEU A 249 8.10 -23.19 -5.11
C LEU A 249 7.11 -24.35 -5.27
N PHE A 250 6.44 -24.44 -6.42
CA PHE A 250 5.51 -25.53 -6.71
C PHE A 250 6.22 -26.90 -6.73
N GLN A 251 7.41 -26.99 -7.36
CA GLN A 251 8.23 -28.21 -7.37
C GLN A 251 8.70 -28.63 -5.96
N LYS A 252 8.80 -27.67 -5.03
CA LYS A 252 9.13 -27.93 -3.63
C LYS A 252 7.90 -28.30 -2.77
N GLY A 253 6.71 -28.39 -3.38
CA GLY A 253 5.47 -28.75 -2.68
C GLY A 253 4.83 -27.60 -1.90
N VAL A 254 5.26 -26.37 -2.11
CA VAL A 254 4.63 -25.19 -1.46
C VAL A 254 3.29 -24.90 -2.14
N ALA A 255 2.25 -24.66 -1.35
CA ALA A 255 0.93 -24.27 -1.85
C ALA A 255 0.95 -22.81 -2.32
N VAL A 256 1.25 -22.59 -3.59
CA VAL A 256 1.37 -21.26 -4.22
C VAL A 256 0.51 -21.16 -5.47
N THR A 257 0.10 -19.95 -5.80
CA THR A 257 -0.52 -19.60 -7.08
C THR A 257 0.16 -18.38 -7.70
N ARG A 258 -0.15 -18.04 -8.95
CA ARG A 258 0.50 -16.94 -9.67
C ARG A 258 -0.49 -16.04 -10.41
N TYR A 259 -0.13 -14.77 -10.58
CA TYR A 259 -0.95 -13.79 -11.27
C TYR A 259 -0.12 -12.77 -12.06
N HIS A 260 -0.35 -12.68 -13.36
CA HIS A 260 0.21 -11.63 -14.23
C HIS A 260 -0.61 -11.49 -15.51
N ALA A 261 -0.48 -10.38 -16.22
CA ALA A 261 -1.27 -10.06 -17.42
C ALA A 261 -1.07 -11.02 -18.60
N GLY A 262 -0.01 -11.86 -18.59
CA GLY A 262 0.23 -12.87 -19.63
C GLY A 262 -0.61 -14.14 -19.49
N LEU A 263 -1.28 -14.35 -18.35
CA LEU A 263 -2.22 -15.45 -18.16
C LEU A 263 -3.56 -15.13 -18.82
N ASN A 264 -4.28 -16.16 -19.29
CA ASN A 264 -5.66 -15.97 -19.78
C ASN A 264 -6.60 -15.55 -18.63
N ASN A 265 -7.74 -14.96 -19.00
CA ASN A 265 -8.69 -14.39 -18.04
C ASN A 265 -9.25 -15.43 -17.05
N GLU A 266 -9.51 -16.64 -17.53
CA GLU A 266 -10.05 -17.73 -16.71
C GLU A 266 -9.04 -18.19 -15.65
N THR A 267 -7.78 -18.42 -16.05
CA THR A 267 -6.69 -18.77 -15.13
C THR A 267 -6.42 -17.64 -14.13
N ARG A 268 -6.40 -16.38 -14.58
CA ARG A 268 -6.23 -15.23 -13.69
C ARG A 268 -7.31 -15.18 -12.61
N LYS A 269 -8.58 -15.32 -13.03
CA LYS A 269 -9.71 -15.33 -12.12
C LYS A 269 -9.62 -16.49 -11.13
N LYS A 270 -9.35 -17.70 -11.62
CA LYS A 270 -9.21 -18.89 -10.76
C LYS A 270 -8.10 -18.70 -9.72
N ASN A 271 -6.92 -18.26 -10.14
CA ASN A 271 -5.76 -18.07 -9.27
C ASN A 271 -6.00 -16.97 -8.23
N GLN A 272 -6.67 -15.89 -8.61
CA GLN A 272 -7.10 -14.84 -7.69
C GLN A 272 -8.12 -15.38 -6.70
N ASP A 273 -9.13 -16.12 -7.14
CA ASP A 273 -10.14 -16.73 -6.29
C ASP A 273 -9.49 -17.72 -5.31
N ASP A 274 -8.54 -18.54 -5.77
CA ASP A 274 -7.85 -19.51 -4.89
C ASP A 274 -7.10 -18.81 -3.75
N PHE A 275 -6.49 -17.64 -4.00
CA PHE A 275 -5.86 -16.84 -2.96
C PHE A 275 -6.88 -16.11 -2.07
N ILE A 276 -7.91 -15.50 -2.64
CA ILE A 276 -8.94 -14.75 -1.90
C ILE A 276 -9.74 -15.67 -0.98
N TYR A 277 -10.06 -16.89 -1.46
CA TYR A 277 -10.84 -17.88 -0.71
C TYR A 277 -9.99 -18.76 0.23
N ASP A 278 -8.76 -18.36 0.54
CA ASP A 278 -7.81 -19.11 1.41
C ASP A 278 -7.54 -20.57 0.98
N ARG A 279 -7.74 -20.90 -0.32
CA ARG A 279 -7.40 -22.22 -0.86
C ARG A 279 -5.90 -22.37 -1.07
N THR A 280 -5.25 -21.25 -1.40
CA THR A 280 -3.81 -21.13 -1.58
C THR A 280 -3.31 -19.96 -0.75
N PRO A 281 -2.43 -20.19 0.25
CA PRO A 281 -2.00 -19.13 1.17
C PRO A 281 -1.07 -18.09 0.53
N VAL A 282 -0.34 -18.45 -0.53
CA VAL A 282 0.68 -17.59 -1.14
C VAL A 282 0.35 -17.33 -2.61
N ILE A 283 0.45 -16.06 -3.01
CA ILE A 283 0.36 -15.66 -4.41
C ILE A 283 1.62 -14.92 -4.86
N ILE A 284 2.15 -15.30 -6.04
CA ILE A 284 3.28 -14.64 -6.69
C ILE A 284 2.74 -13.84 -7.86
N ALA A 285 3.03 -12.55 -7.91
CA ALA A 285 2.38 -11.69 -8.89
C ALA A 285 3.26 -10.53 -9.39
N THR A 286 2.89 -9.97 -10.54
CA THR A 286 3.34 -8.63 -10.92
C THR A 286 2.42 -7.57 -10.30
N ASN A 287 2.75 -6.27 -10.45
CA ASN A 287 1.91 -5.14 -10.04
C ASN A 287 0.47 -5.20 -10.61
N ALA A 288 0.24 -5.98 -11.68
CA ALA A 288 -1.11 -6.24 -12.21
C ALA A 288 -2.04 -6.92 -11.18
N PHE A 289 -1.47 -7.62 -10.19
CA PHE A 289 -2.20 -8.15 -9.04
C PHE A 289 -2.15 -7.13 -7.92
N GLY A 290 -3.07 -6.25 -7.90
CA GLY A 290 -2.92 -5.27 -6.87
C GLY A 290 -4.14 -4.43 -6.67
N MET A 291 -4.47 -3.62 -7.63
CA MET A 291 -5.62 -2.75 -7.51
C MET A 291 -6.89 -3.60 -7.41
N GLY A 292 -7.68 -3.40 -6.35
CA GLY A 292 -8.98 -4.08 -6.17
C GLY A 292 -8.98 -5.33 -5.28
N ILE A 293 -7.86 -5.72 -4.66
CA ILE A 293 -7.85 -6.85 -3.73
C ILE A 293 -8.02 -6.35 -2.31
N ASP A 294 -9.08 -6.76 -1.66
CA ASP A 294 -9.43 -6.38 -0.28
C ASP A 294 -9.35 -7.54 0.71
N LYS A 295 -8.35 -8.43 0.53
CA LYS A 295 -8.07 -9.50 1.49
C LYS A 295 -7.46 -8.92 2.75
N SER A 296 -8.17 -9.01 3.87
CA SER A 296 -7.78 -8.35 5.12
C SER A 296 -6.66 -9.07 5.88
N ASN A 297 -6.56 -10.39 5.76
CA ASN A 297 -5.68 -11.26 6.55
C ASN A 297 -4.33 -11.58 5.88
N VAL A 298 -3.79 -10.70 5.04
CA VAL A 298 -2.44 -10.84 4.48
C VAL A 298 -1.43 -10.51 5.57
N ARG A 299 -0.57 -11.48 5.94
CA ARG A 299 0.41 -11.34 7.02
C ARG A 299 1.76 -10.85 6.55
N TYR A 300 2.11 -11.07 5.28
CA TYR A 300 3.34 -10.53 4.72
C TYR A 300 3.20 -10.15 3.24
N VAL A 301 3.97 -9.14 2.87
CA VAL A 301 4.21 -8.77 1.48
C VAL A 301 5.72 -8.80 1.25
N ILE A 302 6.17 -9.61 0.30
CA ILE A 302 7.57 -9.68 -0.11
C ILE A 302 7.70 -9.05 -1.49
N HIS A 303 8.52 -8.01 -1.61
CA HIS A 303 8.96 -7.49 -2.90
C HIS A 303 10.22 -8.25 -3.32
N TYR A 304 10.07 -9.20 -4.22
CA TYR A 304 11.18 -9.98 -4.78
C TYR A 304 12.14 -9.11 -5.61
N ASN A 305 11.61 -8.08 -6.26
CA ASN A 305 12.35 -7.02 -6.92
C ASN A 305 11.95 -5.66 -6.34
N MET A 306 12.82 -4.66 -6.49
CA MET A 306 12.52 -3.27 -6.13
C MET A 306 11.34 -2.76 -6.97
N PRO A 307 10.32 -2.12 -6.39
CA PRO A 307 9.27 -1.40 -7.12
C PRO A 307 9.81 -0.15 -7.82
N GLN A 308 9.11 0.32 -8.85
CA GLN A 308 9.54 1.49 -9.64
C GLN A 308 9.38 2.82 -8.91
N SER A 309 8.55 2.88 -7.86
CA SER A 309 8.32 4.11 -7.09
C SER A 309 7.91 3.82 -5.64
N MET A 310 8.02 4.85 -4.79
CA MET A 310 7.58 4.79 -3.39
C MET A 310 6.07 4.61 -3.27
N GLU A 311 5.30 5.20 -4.18
CA GLU A 311 3.85 5.07 -4.19
C GLU A 311 3.43 3.62 -4.49
N ASN A 312 4.07 2.97 -5.49
CA ASN A 312 3.81 1.57 -5.80
C ASN A 312 4.17 0.69 -4.60
N TYR A 313 5.37 0.92 -4.02
CA TYR A 313 5.79 0.21 -2.82
C TYR A 313 4.79 0.36 -1.68
N TYR A 314 4.37 1.58 -1.38
CA TYR A 314 3.44 1.87 -0.28
C TYR A 314 2.06 1.23 -0.51
N GLN A 315 1.54 1.28 -1.73
CA GLN A 315 0.26 0.64 -2.06
C GLN A 315 0.34 -0.89 -1.98
N GLU A 316 1.42 -1.49 -2.47
CA GLU A 316 1.62 -2.94 -2.48
C GLU A 316 1.90 -3.46 -1.07
N ALA A 317 2.80 -2.83 -0.32
CA ALA A 317 3.08 -3.13 1.08
C ALA A 317 1.85 -2.92 1.96
N GLY A 318 1.05 -1.88 1.68
CA GLY A 318 -0.19 -1.56 2.38
C GLY A 318 -1.30 -2.62 2.28
N ARG A 319 -1.13 -3.66 1.46
CA ARG A 319 -2.05 -4.82 1.42
C ARG A 319 -1.89 -5.72 2.63
N ALA A 320 -0.72 -5.71 3.26
CA ALA A 320 -0.51 -6.40 4.52
C ALA A 320 -1.30 -5.76 5.66
N GLY A 321 -1.82 -6.56 6.56
CA GLY A 321 -2.40 -6.14 7.82
C GLY A 321 -3.55 -5.13 7.72
N ARG A 322 -4.46 -5.25 6.76
CA ARG A 322 -5.63 -4.37 6.65
C ARG A 322 -6.60 -4.48 7.81
N ASP A 323 -6.60 -5.62 8.48
CA ASP A 323 -7.35 -5.88 9.72
C ASP A 323 -6.72 -5.22 10.96
N GLY A 324 -5.53 -4.60 10.82
CA GLY A 324 -4.78 -3.97 11.91
C GLY A 324 -3.78 -4.90 12.59
N GLU A 325 -3.73 -6.19 12.20
CA GLU A 325 -2.77 -7.15 12.74
C GLU A 325 -1.35 -6.87 12.27
N ASN A 326 -0.37 -7.20 13.13
CA ASN A 326 1.04 -7.06 12.82
C ASN A 326 1.40 -7.86 11.56
N SER A 327 2.03 -7.19 10.61
CA SER A 327 2.36 -7.77 9.31
C SER A 327 3.71 -7.29 8.83
N GLN A 328 4.35 -8.07 7.97
CA GLN A 328 5.71 -7.81 7.52
C GLN A 328 5.74 -7.37 6.05
N CYS A 329 6.53 -6.34 5.77
CA CYS A 329 6.80 -5.84 4.42
C CYS A 329 8.31 -5.96 4.18
N VAL A 330 8.70 -6.97 3.41
CA VAL A 330 10.10 -7.29 3.14
C VAL A 330 10.44 -6.94 1.70
N LEU A 331 11.47 -6.14 1.49
CA LEU A 331 11.97 -5.83 0.16
C LEU A 331 13.35 -6.47 -0.04
N LEU A 332 13.47 -7.33 -1.06
CA LEU A 332 14.71 -7.98 -1.44
C LEU A 332 15.41 -7.13 -2.52
N PHE A 333 16.38 -6.33 -2.11
CA PHE A 333 17.08 -5.41 -3.01
C PHE A 333 18.32 -6.06 -3.65
N SER A 334 18.54 -5.74 -4.91
CA SER A 334 19.81 -5.92 -5.59
C SER A 334 20.08 -4.78 -6.57
N ALA A 335 21.34 -4.43 -6.80
CA ALA A 335 21.69 -3.38 -7.77
C ALA A 335 21.20 -3.68 -9.20
N GLN A 336 20.93 -4.96 -9.52
CA GLN A 336 20.40 -5.38 -10.81
C GLN A 336 18.91 -4.96 -10.97
N ASP A 337 18.17 -4.83 -9.88
CA ASP A 337 16.77 -4.36 -9.95
C ASP A 337 16.68 -2.96 -10.55
N VAL A 338 17.58 -2.06 -10.15
CA VAL A 338 17.66 -0.69 -10.70
C VAL A 338 17.88 -0.68 -12.21
N ILE A 339 18.75 -1.60 -12.70
CA ILE A 339 19.04 -1.72 -14.15
C ILE A 339 17.79 -2.21 -14.88
N ILE A 340 17.10 -3.21 -14.33
CA ILE A 340 15.87 -3.76 -14.91
C ILE A 340 14.79 -2.68 -14.97
N ASP A 341 14.58 -1.95 -13.88
CA ASP A 341 13.56 -0.90 -13.84
C ASP A 341 13.86 0.25 -14.80
N ARG A 342 15.12 0.66 -14.94
CA ARG A 342 15.53 1.62 -15.98
C ARG A 342 15.21 1.11 -17.38
N MET A 343 15.53 -0.14 -17.68
CA MET A 343 15.19 -0.74 -18.97
C MET A 343 13.67 -0.78 -19.23
N LEU A 344 12.88 -1.02 -18.19
CA LEU A 344 11.41 -0.99 -18.31
C LEU A 344 10.90 0.42 -18.58
N LEU A 345 11.47 1.45 -17.94
CA LEU A 345 11.13 2.84 -18.19
C LEU A 345 11.55 3.30 -19.60
N ASP A 346 12.73 2.89 -20.07
CA ASP A 346 13.21 3.23 -21.42
C ASP A 346 12.35 2.61 -22.53
N ASN A 347 11.74 1.44 -22.26
CA ASN A 347 10.85 0.72 -23.20
C ASN A 347 9.36 1.07 -23.03
N LYS A 348 9.02 2.09 -22.23
CA LYS A 348 7.65 2.56 -22.08
C LYS A 348 7.14 3.17 -23.40
N ASP A 349 5.93 2.76 -23.80
CA ASP A 349 5.30 3.27 -25.02
C ASP A 349 4.72 4.67 -24.77
N PHE A 350 5.08 5.62 -25.64
CA PHE A 350 4.65 7.01 -25.63
C PHE A 350 4.03 7.43 -26.97
N SER A 351 3.55 6.46 -27.77
CA SER A 351 3.01 6.73 -29.10
C SER A 351 1.84 7.73 -29.13
N ASP A 352 1.12 7.85 -28.01
CA ASP A 352 -0.05 8.72 -27.86
C ASP A 352 0.24 9.98 -27.01
N VAL A 353 1.49 10.32 -26.77
CA VAL A 353 1.91 11.43 -25.90
C VAL A 353 2.78 12.42 -26.69
N ASP A 354 2.57 13.72 -26.50
CA ASP A 354 3.39 14.77 -27.12
C ASP A 354 4.84 14.73 -26.60
N GLU A 355 5.81 15.16 -27.43
CA GLU A 355 7.25 15.11 -27.10
C GLU A 355 7.60 15.87 -25.80
N GLU A 356 6.95 17.00 -25.52
CA GLU A 356 7.16 17.78 -24.29
C GLU A 356 6.65 17.00 -23.04
N ASP A 357 5.49 16.41 -23.14
CA ASP A 357 4.90 15.61 -22.08
C ASP A 357 5.68 14.30 -21.86
N GLU A 358 6.15 13.64 -22.95
CA GLU A 358 7.03 12.48 -22.86
C GLU A 358 8.30 12.79 -22.06
N PHE A 359 8.94 13.91 -22.36
CA PHE A 359 10.15 14.32 -21.66
C PHE A 359 9.89 14.53 -20.15
N LEU A 360 8.81 15.22 -19.78
CA LEU A 360 8.43 15.46 -18.40
C LEU A 360 8.11 14.16 -17.65
N ILE A 361 7.36 13.26 -18.30
CA ILE A 361 7.01 11.95 -17.74
C ILE A 361 8.27 11.12 -17.49
N ARG A 362 9.20 11.06 -18.45
CA ARG A 362 10.47 10.33 -18.30
C ARG A 362 11.32 10.88 -17.15
N GLN A 363 11.44 12.19 -17.03
CA GLN A 363 12.19 12.86 -15.95
C GLN A 363 11.59 12.50 -14.58
N ARG A 364 10.27 12.57 -14.46
CA ARG A 364 9.56 12.22 -13.25
C ARG A 364 9.75 10.74 -12.86
N ASP A 365 9.59 9.83 -13.83
CA ASP A 365 9.72 8.39 -13.58
C ASP A 365 11.16 8.03 -13.16
N ILE A 366 12.17 8.66 -13.75
CA ILE A 366 13.57 8.52 -13.32
C ILE A 366 13.77 9.04 -11.89
N ARG A 367 13.19 10.21 -11.56
CA ARG A 367 13.27 10.76 -10.20
C ARG A 367 12.63 9.84 -9.16
N ARG A 368 11.46 9.27 -9.46
CA ARG A 368 10.79 8.29 -8.60
C ARG A 368 11.63 7.05 -8.36
N LEU A 369 12.24 6.53 -9.43
CA LEU A 369 13.15 5.39 -9.33
C LEU A 369 14.37 5.70 -8.44
N GLN A 370 14.94 6.91 -8.56
CA GLN A 370 16.06 7.35 -7.71
C GLN A 370 15.66 7.43 -6.22
N ILE A 371 14.48 7.94 -5.93
CA ILE A 371 13.96 8.00 -4.54
C ILE A 371 13.77 6.58 -4.00
N MET A 372 13.21 5.67 -4.79
CA MET A 372 13.02 4.27 -4.39
C MET A 372 14.37 3.54 -4.18
N GLU A 373 15.35 3.82 -5.03
CA GLU A 373 16.73 3.35 -4.85
C GLU A 373 17.34 3.89 -3.54
N GLY A 374 17.11 5.18 -3.24
CA GLY A 374 17.51 5.80 -1.97
C GLY A 374 16.89 5.10 -0.76
N TYR A 375 15.59 4.79 -0.81
CA TYR A 375 14.92 4.00 0.22
C TYR A 375 15.59 2.64 0.45
N CYS A 376 15.97 1.95 -0.63
CA CYS A 376 16.62 0.65 -0.53
C CYS A 376 18.04 0.70 0.06
N LYS A 377 18.70 1.85 -0.02
CA LYS A 377 20.09 2.05 0.40
C LYS A 377 20.23 2.79 1.72
N THR A 378 19.19 3.47 2.18
CA THR A 378 19.26 4.26 3.41
C THR A 378 19.61 3.41 4.62
N THR A 379 20.41 3.96 5.51
CA THR A 379 20.68 3.42 6.86
C THR A 379 19.80 4.09 7.91
N GLY A 380 19.01 5.09 7.52
CA GLY A 380 18.02 5.76 8.34
C GLY A 380 16.79 4.91 8.60
N CYS A 381 15.84 5.45 9.35
CA CYS A 381 14.57 4.77 9.64
C CYS A 381 13.74 4.58 8.36
N LEU A 382 13.44 3.33 7.98
CA LEU A 382 12.67 3.01 6.78
C LEU A 382 11.25 3.59 6.82
N ARG A 383 10.61 3.58 7.99
CA ARG A 383 9.27 4.15 8.17
C ARG A 383 9.29 5.66 7.97
N ASN A 384 10.24 6.36 8.60
CA ASN A 384 10.37 7.81 8.46
C ASN A 384 10.61 8.20 7.00
N TYR A 385 11.43 7.46 6.27
CA TYR A 385 11.68 7.71 4.86
C TYR A 385 10.37 7.70 4.04
N ILE A 386 9.47 6.73 4.31
CA ILE A 386 8.14 6.67 3.67
C ILE A 386 7.30 7.88 4.06
N LEU A 387 7.22 8.20 5.36
CA LEU A 387 6.39 9.29 5.87
C LEU A 387 6.85 10.65 5.34
N GLU A 388 8.16 10.90 5.34
CA GLU A 388 8.77 12.12 4.81
C GLU A 388 8.55 12.26 3.31
N TYR A 389 8.59 11.17 2.55
CA TYR A 389 8.25 11.17 1.13
C TYR A 389 6.83 11.70 0.87
N PHE A 390 5.87 11.35 1.72
CA PHE A 390 4.49 11.85 1.64
C PHE A 390 4.27 13.18 2.36
N GLY A 391 5.33 13.83 2.85
CA GLY A 391 5.28 15.16 3.45
C GLY A 391 4.99 15.20 4.95
N GLU A 392 5.02 14.06 5.64
CA GLU A 392 4.89 14.03 7.10
C GLU A 392 6.22 14.37 7.78
N LYS A 393 6.13 15.12 8.87
CA LYS A 393 7.28 15.38 9.74
C LYS A 393 7.48 14.21 10.69
N THR A 394 8.69 13.70 10.75
CA THR A 394 9.05 12.57 11.61
C THR A 394 10.08 12.97 12.65
N PHE A 395 10.10 12.27 13.79
CA PHE A 395 11.01 12.55 14.88
C PHE A 395 11.53 11.24 15.49
N GLY A 396 12.84 11.05 15.44
CA GLY A 396 13.50 9.90 16.05
C GLY A 396 13.25 8.56 15.32
N PRO A 397 13.79 7.46 15.84
CA PRO A 397 13.57 6.12 15.30
C PRO A 397 12.13 5.65 15.52
N CYS A 398 11.61 4.81 14.62
CA CYS A 398 10.26 4.26 14.76
C CYS A 398 10.17 3.01 15.62
N ASP A 399 11.30 2.40 15.99
CA ASP A 399 11.43 1.14 16.72
C ASP A 399 10.58 -0.04 16.17
N ASN A 400 10.20 0.05 14.90
CA ASN A 400 9.40 -0.97 14.20
C ASN A 400 9.79 -1.09 12.72
N CYS A 401 11.08 -1.06 12.40
CA CYS A 401 11.61 -1.36 11.08
C CYS A 401 12.98 -2.02 11.16
N GLY A 402 13.40 -2.67 10.09
CA GLY A 402 14.66 -3.38 10.02
C GLY A 402 15.86 -2.51 10.39
N ASN A 403 15.91 -1.29 9.89
CA ASN A 403 17.03 -0.39 10.14
C ASN A 403 17.10 0.09 11.60
N CYS A 404 15.96 0.33 12.27
CA CYS A 404 15.97 0.69 13.70
C CYS A 404 16.42 -0.47 14.60
N HIS A 405 16.27 -1.73 14.15
CA HIS A 405 16.67 -2.91 14.91
C HIS A 405 18.06 -3.45 14.53
N ARG A 406 18.71 -2.89 13.49
CA ARG A 406 20.07 -3.29 13.10
C ARG A 406 21.11 -2.66 14.02
N GLU A 407 22.11 -3.43 14.36
CA GLU A 407 23.33 -2.91 14.99
C GLU A 407 24.23 -2.33 13.90
N TYR A 408 24.53 -1.04 13.99
CA TYR A 408 25.43 -0.35 13.08
C TYR A 408 26.76 -0.08 13.75
N HIS A 409 27.83 -0.22 12.99
CA HIS A 409 29.12 0.37 13.31
C HIS A 409 29.12 1.81 12.79
N GLU A 410 29.23 2.77 13.70
CA GLU A 410 29.31 4.17 13.33
C GLU A 410 30.78 4.58 13.17
N THR A 411 31.10 5.13 12.00
CA THR A 411 32.42 5.64 11.67
C THR A 411 32.29 7.11 11.32
N ASP A 412 33.07 7.96 12.01
CA ASP A 412 33.13 9.39 11.65
C ASP A 412 33.95 9.55 10.36
N MET A 413 33.27 9.94 9.29
CA MET A 413 33.80 10.16 7.95
C MET A 413 33.85 11.66 7.59
N THR A 414 33.84 12.54 8.59
CA THR A 414 33.82 14.00 8.40
C THR A 414 35.04 14.49 7.61
N ARG A 415 36.21 13.93 7.88
CA ARG A 415 37.47 14.26 7.17
C ARG A 415 37.36 13.84 5.70
N GLU A 416 36.85 12.64 5.44
CA GLU A 416 36.67 12.06 4.12
C GLU A 416 35.62 12.86 3.33
N ALA A 417 34.51 13.24 3.97
CA ALA A 417 33.47 14.10 3.39
C ALA A 417 34.04 15.46 2.94
N LYS A 418 34.91 16.08 3.74
CA LYS A 418 35.62 17.31 3.35
C LYS A 418 36.54 17.11 2.15
N TRP A 419 37.20 15.94 2.01
CA TRP A 419 37.99 15.62 0.82
C TRP A 419 37.11 15.39 -0.41
N VAL A 420 35.94 14.77 -0.26
CA VAL A 420 34.97 14.66 -1.35
C VAL A 420 34.51 16.03 -1.84
N VAL A 421 34.14 16.93 -0.93
CA VAL A 421 33.78 18.33 -1.26
C VAL A 421 34.91 19.03 -2.02
N ASN A 422 36.16 18.93 -1.52
CA ASN A 422 37.31 19.52 -2.18
C ASN A 422 37.52 18.98 -3.61
N CYS A 423 37.39 17.67 -3.79
CA CYS A 423 37.52 17.04 -5.10
C CYS A 423 36.43 17.53 -6.06
N VAL A 424 35.17 17.60 -5.63
CA VAL A 424 34.06 18.12 -6.46
C VAL A 424 34.28 19.60 -6.79
N ALA A 425 34.80 20.40 -5.86
CA ALA A 425 35.16 21.79 -6.12
C ALA A 425 36.31 21.91 -7.15
N GLU A 426 37.37 21.12 -7.05
CA GLU A 426 38.48 21.08 -7.99
C GLU A 426 38.03 20.67 -9.40
N THR A 427 37.10 19.72 -9.50
CA THR A 427 36.49 19.30 -10.77
C THR A 427 35.52 20.36 -11.34
N ARG A 428 35.17 21.39 -10.59
CA ARG A 428 34.16 22.40 -10.92
C ARG A 428 32.80 21.75 -11.30
N GLY A 429 32.46 20.62 -10.70
CA GLY A 429 31.23 19.91 -11.00
C GLY A 429 31.10 19.38 -12.43
N ARG A 430 32.23 19.09 -13.12
CA ARG A 430 32.23 18.63 -14.52
C ARG A 430 32.21 17.11 -14.70
N TYR A 431 32.45 16.36 -13.64
CA TYR A 431 32.64 14.91 -13.75
C TYR A 431 31.67 14.14 -12.86
N GLY A 432 31.36 12.94 -13.29
CA GLY A 432 30.49 12.03 -12.55
C GLY A 432 31.22 11.26 -11.45
N LEU A 433 30.46 10.49 -10.71
CA LEU A 433 30.86 9.73 -9.53
C LEU A 433 32.15 8.90 -9.75
N THR A 434 32.25 8.18 -10.86
CA THR A 434 33.40 7.30 -11.18
C THR A 434 34.73 8.05 -11.30
N ILE A 435 34.70 9.27 -11.84
CA ILE A 435 35.90 10.09 -11.97
C ILE A 435 36.30 10.69 -10.62
N VAL A 436 35.32 11.19 -9.86
CA VAL A 436 35.55 11.72 -8.51
C VAL A 436 36.15 10.66 -7.59
N ILE A 437 35.54 9.46 -7.51
CA ILE A 437 36.05 8.37 -6.68
C ILE A 437 37.43 7.92 -7.18
N GLY A 438 37.62 7.75 -8.51
CA GLY A 438 38.92 7.37 -9.06
C GLY A 438 40.02 8.38 -8.74
N THR A 439 39.69 9.67 -8.69
CA THR A 439 40.62 10.75 -8.29
C THR A 439 40.97 10.64 -6.81
N LEU A 440 39.97 10.52 -5.93
CA LEU A 440 40.18 10.38 -4.48
C LEU A 440 41.01 9.15 -4.11
N LEU A 441 40.83 8.04 -4.81
CA LEU A 441 41.60 6.81 -4.64
C LEU A 441 43.01 6.86 -5.24
N GLY A 442 43.32 7.85 -6.07
CA GLY A 442 44.58 7.90 -6.81
C GLY A 442 44.70 6.79 -7.85
N ALA A 443 43.57 6.39 -8.47
CA ALA A 443 43.54 5.27 -9.41
C ALA A 443 44.37 5.55 -10.67
N LYS A 444 45.26 4.61 -11.06
CA LYS A 444 46.13 4.73 -12.22
C LYS A 444 45.41 4.45 -13.55
N ARG A 445 44.26 5.10 -13.79
CA ARG A 445 43.45 4.96 -15.00
C ARG A 445 43.89 5.99 -16.06
N ALA A 446 44.05 5.60 -17.32
CA ALA A 446 44.43 6.50 -18.42
C ALA A 446 43.49 7.71 -18.50
N ARG A 447 42.20 7.49 -18.32
CA ARG A 447 41.17 8.53 -18.36
C ARG A 447 41.38 9.65 -17.34
N LEU A 448 41.86 9.38 -16.14
CA LEU A 448 42.14 10.40 -15.12
C LEU A 448 43.30 11.31 -15.53
N ARG A 449 44.33 10.73 -16.19
CA ARG A 449 45.45 11.49 -16.73
C ARG A 449 45.05 12.37 -17.89
N GLU A 450 44.22 11.83 -18.81
CA GLU A 450 43.67 12.60 -19.94
C GLU A 450 42.87 13.83 -19.45
N LEU A 451 42.11 13.66 -18.38
CA LEU A 451 41.31 14.72 -17.76
C LEU A 451 42.11 15.62 -16.83
N GLY A 452 43.36 15.29 -16.55
CA GLY A 452 44.27 16.08 -15.70
C GLY A 452 43.90 16.04 -14.20
N THR A 453 43.06 15.10 -13.77
CA THR A 453 42.63 14.97 -12.37
C THR A 453 43.70 14.37 -11.48
N ASP A 454 44.72 13.73 -12.07
CA ASP A 454 45.93 13.26 -11.38
C ASP A 454 46.83 14.42 -10.83
N LYS A 455 46.53 15.65 -11.21
CA LYS A 455 47.23 16.86 -10.72
C LYS A 455 46.47 17.59 -9.63
N TYR A 456 45.29 17.11 -9.24
CA TYR A 456 44.47 17.72 -8.18
C TYR A 456 45.05 17.42 -6.80
N LYS A 457 44.83 18.34 -5.85
CA LYS A 457 45.25 18.11 -4.45
C LYS A 457 44.52 16.94 -3.80
N SER A 458 43.30 16.67 -4.28
CA SER A 458 42.48 15.54 -3.83
C SER A 458 42.90 14.19 -4.45
N TYR A 459 43.85 14.17 -5.41
CA TYR A 459 44.29 12.91 -6.02
C TYR A 459 45.00 11.99 -5.01
N GLY A 460 44.44 10.82 -4.76
CA GLY A 460 44.96 9.86 -3.81
C GLY A 460 44.81 10.22 -2.33
N ALA A 461 44.03 11.26 -2.01
CA ALA A 461 43.81 11.72 -0.65
C ALA A 461 43.09 10.68 0.24
N LEU A 462 42.37 9.74 -0.38
CA LEU A 462 41.61 8.66 0.26
C LEU A 462 42.00 7.29 -0.32
N ASN A 463 43.31 7.09 -0.55
CA ASN A 463 43.83 5.84 -1.15
C ASN A 463 43.77 4.63 -0.21
N ASP A 464 43.51 4.85 1.07
CA ASP A 464 43.31 3.87 2.13
C ASP A 464 41.87 3.34 2.21
N HIS A 465 40.94 3.94 1.44
CA HIS A 465 39.54 3.52 1.38
C HIS A 465 39.24 2.66 0.15
N SER A 466 38.13 1.90 0.23
CA SER A 466 37.61 1.16 -0.90
C SER A 466 36.69 2.02 -1.79
N GLU A 467 36.53 1.63 -3.07
CA GLU A 467 35.58 2.28 -3.98
C GLU A 467 34.15 2.19 -3.44
N ALA A 468 33.80 1.11 -2.74
CA ALA A 468 32.48 0.87 -2.16
C ALA A 468 32.19 1.83 -1.00
N GLU A 469 33.16 2.03 -0.10
CA GLU A 469 33.03 2.98 1.02
C GLU A 469 32.86 4.42 0.55
N LEU A 470 33.68 4.86 -0.43
CA LEU A 470 33.55 6.22 -0.98
C LEU A 470 32.24 6.41 -1.74
N ARG A 471 31.75 5.37 -2.40
CA ARG A 471 30.46 5.41 -3.05
C ARG A 471 29.33 5.55 -2.04
N ALA A 472 29.37 4.82 -0.93
CA ALA A 472 28.41 4.92 0.17
C ALA A 472 28.44 6.30 0.83
N LEU A 473 29.65 6.84 1.11
CA LEU A 473 29.81 8.18 1.65
C LEU A 473 29.21 9.26 0.74
N ILE A 474 29.50 9.22 -0.57
CA ILE A 474 28.95 10.19 -1.53
C ILE A 474 27.43 10.07 -1.64
N SER A 475 26.88 8.85 -1.57
CA SER A 475 25.42 8.63 -1.54
C SER A 475 24.80 9.32 -0.32
N GLN A 476 25.35 9.08 0.87
CA GLN A 476 24.90 9.71 2.11
C GLN A 476 25.03 11.24 2.07
N MET A 477 26.14 11.76 1.56
CA MET A 477 26.33 13.22 1.39
C MET A 477 25.30 13.81 0.42
N THR A 478 24.84 13.03 -0.57
CA THR A 478 23.77 13.45 -1.49
C THR A 478 22.41 13.46 -0.78
N GLU A 479 22.12 12.46 0.03
CA GLU A 479 20.92 12.42 0.89
C GLU A 479 20.88 13.58 1.90
N MET A 480 22.04 13.95 2.47
CA MET A 480 22.19 15.11 3.36
C MET A 480 22.13 16.46 2.63
N GLY A 481 22.04 16.48 1.31
CA GLY A 481 21.99 17.70 0.50
C GLY A 481 23.34 18.41 0.31
N TYR A 482 24.46 17.83 0.77
CA TYR A 482 25.79 18.41 0.57
C TYR A 482 26.28 18.28 -0.88
N LEU A 483 25.76 17.30 -1.60
CA LEU A 483 26.05 17.04 -2.99
C LEU A 483 24.74 16.80 -3.77
N TYR A 484 24.77 16.99 -5.07
CA TYR A 484 23.70 16.53 -5.94
C TYR A 484 24.24 16.06 -7.29
N GLN A 485 23.54 15.12 -7.91
CA GLN A 485 23.85 14.65 -9.25
C GLN A 485 22.90 15.30 -10.25
N THR A 486 23.47 15.79 -11.39
CA THR A 486 22.64 16.33 -12.47
C THR A 486 21.90 15.20 -13.20
N GLN A 487 20.71 15.51 -13.73
CA GLN A 487 19.85 14.57 -14.43
C GLN A 487 20.10 14.52 -15.95
N GLU A 488 21.18 15.16 -16.43
CA GLU A 488 21.54 15.20 -17.85
C GLU A 488 22.05 13.83 -18.34
N ARG A 489 22.13 13.65 -19.68
CA ARG A 489 22.63 12.42 -20.34
C ARG A 489 23.96 11.90 -19.75
N TYR A 490 24.76 12.79 -19.21
CA TYR A 490 25.99 12.48 -18.45
C TYR A 490 25.84 13.09 -17.05
N SER A 491 25.40 12.25 -16.10
CA SER A 491 25.26 12.66 -14.71
C SER A 491 26.60 13.13 -14.13
N VAL A 492 26.66 14.38 -13.67
CA VAL A 492 27.83 14.95 -13.00
C VAL A 492 27.52 15.27 -11.54
N LEU A 493 28.55 15.18 -10.69
CA LEU A 493 28.43 15.45 -9.26
C LEU A 493 28.75 16.92 -8.99
N LYS A 494 27.83 17.63 -8.34
CA LYS A 494 27.96 19.04 -7.99
C LYS A 494 27.78 19.26 -6.50
N LEU A 495 28.28 20.42 -6.01
CA LEU A 495 28.11 20.82 -4.61
C LEU A 495 26.67 21.32 -4.39
N GLY A 496 26.07 20.86 -3.31
CA GLY A 496 24.86 21.38 -2.71
C GLY A 496 25.15 22.40 -1.59
N ASP A 497 24.33 22.40 -0.55
CA ASP A 497 24.60 23.25 0.62
C ASP A 497 25.63 22.59 1.54
N ILE A 498 26.88 23.03 1.40
CA ILE A 498 28.01 22.60 2.23
C ILE A 498 28.23 23.47 3.47
N SER A 499 27.36 24.46 3.73
CA SER A 499 27.49 25.38 4.87
C SER A 499 27.62 24.64 6.21
N PRO A 500 26.84 23.56 6.47
CA PRO A 500 26.97 22.83 7.73
C PRO A 500 28.35 22.19 7.94
N LEU A 501 29.02 21.73 6.87
CA LEU A 501 30.35 21.10 6.98
C LEU A 501 31.48 22.06 7.35
N ARG A 502 31.22 23.38 7.40
CA ARG A 502 32.14 24.39 7.88
C ARG A 502 32.15 24.54 9.40
N ASP A 503 31.08 24.09 10.05
CA ASP A 503 31.00 24.03 11.50
C ASP A 503 31.83 22.85 12.01
N GLU A 504 32.68 23.08 12.99
CA GLU A 504 33.53 22.06 13.61
C GLU A 504 32.73 20.99 14.37
N ASN A 505 31.51 21.33 14.79
CA ASN A 505 30.61 20.41 15.49
C ASN A 505 29.77 19.53 14.54
N THR A 506 29.84 19.75 13.23
CA THR A 506 29.11 18.92 12.28
C THR A 506 29.91 17.68 11.92
N HIS A 507 29.35 16.52 12.24
CA HIS A 507 29.93 15.22 11.93
C HIS A 507 29.15 14.50 10.82
N VAL A 508 29.88 13.88 9.90
CA VAL A 508 29.33 12.97 8.89
C VAL A 508 29.58 11.55 9.40
N ILE A 509 28.60 11.00 10.08
CA ILE A 509 28.68 9.65 10.64
C ILE A 509 28.17 8.66 9.62
N MET A 510 29.04 7.79 9.12
CA MET A 510 28.65 6.70 8.24
C MET A 510 28.28 5.47 9.07
N ARG A 511 27.11 4.92 8.79
CA ARG A 511 26.63 3.69 9.40
C ARG A 511 26.87 2.51 8.48
N THR A 512 27.64 1.56 8.93
CA THR A 512 27.87 0.29 8.24
C THR A 512 27.36 -0.85 9.11
N TYR A 513 26.86 -1.90 8.49
CA TYR A 513 26.48 -3.12 9.20
C TYR A 513 27.11 -4.32 8.49
N GLU A 514 27.50 -5.31 9.27
CA GLU A 514 27.91 -6.60 8.70
C GLU A 514 26.67 -7.33 8.20
N GLU A 515 26.67 -7.67 6.91
CA GLU A 515 25.68 -8.61 6.37
C GLU A 515 25.97 -9.98 7.02
N LYS A 516 25.28 -10.28 8.12
CA LYS A 516 25.32 -11.64 8.69
C LYS A 516 24.64 -12.57 7.70
N GLU A 517 25.37 -13.53 7.15
CA GLU A 517 24.73 -14.67 6.48
C GLU A 517 23.65 -15.22 7.41
N PRO A 518 22.46 -15.58 6.89
CA PRO A 518 21.36 -16.05 7.72
C PRO A 518 21.80 -17.25 8.56
N ASP A 519 21.97 -17.01 9.84
CA ASP A 519 22.40 -18.02 10.81
C ASP A 519 21.23 -19.03 10.95
N LYS A 520 21.39 -20.22 10.40
CA LYS A 520 20.37 -21.30 10.34
C LYS A 520 19.82 -21.70 11.70
N LYS A 521 20.26 -21.09 12.81
CA LYS A 521 19.93 -21.48 14.19
C LYS A 521 19.32 -20.37 15.07
N LYS A 522 19.26 -19.13 14.64
CA LYS A 522 18.61 -18.07 15.45
C LYS A 522 17.14 -17.91 15.02
N LYS A 523 16.24 -18.26 15.94
CA LYS A 523 14.83 -17.87 15.82
C LYS A 523 14.77 -16.35 15.63
N PRO A 524 13.97 -15.83 14.68
CA PRO A 524 13.83 -14.38 14.49
C PRO A 524 13.48 -13.74 15.84
N GLN A 525 14.15 -12.65 16.18
CA GLN A 525 13.72 -11.81 17.29
C GLN A 525 12.27 -11.40 17.00
N LYS A 526 11.37 -11.83 17.88
CA LYS A 526 9.95 -11.48 17.79
C LYS A 526 9.87 -9.97 17.86
N SER A 527 9.34 -9.31 16.82
CA SER A 527 8.92 -7.93 16.92
C SER A 527 7.98 -7.80 18.12
N VAL A 528 8.27 -6.88 19.02
CA VAL A 528 7.70 -6.80 20.39
C VAL A 528 6.22 -6.38 20.41
N ARG A 529 5.56 -6.19 19.27
CA ARG A 529 4.12 -5.92 19.25
C ARG A 529 3.36 -7.23 19.16
N LYS A 530 2.56 -7.50 20.21
CA LYS A 530 1.66 -8.66 20.32
C LYS A 530 0.63 -8.63 19.17
N ARG A 531 0.34 -9.80 18.59
CA ARG A 531 -0.81 -9.99 17.69
C ARG A 531 -2.10 -9.99 18.53
N SER A 532 -3.25 -9.63 17.93
CA SER A 532 -4.53 -9.75 18.66
C SER A 532 -4.81 -11.19 19.09
N THR A 533 -4.32 -12.19 18.33
CA THR A 533 -4.36 -13.59 18.75
C THR A 533 -3.51 -13.88 19.99
N ASP A 534 -2.52 -13.04 20.32
CA ASP A 534 -1.73 -13.18 21.54
C ASP A 534 -2.56 -12.82 22.81
N ALA A 535 -3.71 -12.15 22.63
CA ALA A 535 -4.70 -11.94 23.69
C ALA A 535 -5.52 -13.20 24.00
N LEU A 536 -5.47 -14.23 23.14
CA LEU A 536 -6.16 -15.49 23.32
C LEU A 536 -5.25 -16.49 24.07
N THR A 537 -5.85 -17.26 24.93
CA THR A 537 -5.21 -18.45 25.50
C THR A 537 -5.10 -19.56 24.45
N ALA A 538 -4.47 -20.67 24.76
CA ALA A 538 -4.46 -21.83 23.88
C ALA A 538 -5.89 -22.34 23.57
N ALA A 539 -6.80 -22.30 24.54
CA ALA A 539 -8.20 -22.65 24.32
C ALA A 539 -8.95 -21.63 23.47
N GLY A 540 -8.67 -20.33 23.66
CA GLY A 540 -9.21 -19.27 22.81
C GLY A 540 -8.74 -19.39 21.36
N TYR A 541 -7.49 -19.81 21.15
CA TYR A 541 -6.97 -20.08 19.80
C TYR A 541 -7.65 -21.31 19.16
N ASP A 542 -7.93 -22.37 19.94
CA ASP A 542 -8.69 -23.53 19.44
C ASP A 542 -10.09 -23.10 18.98
N LEU A 543 -10.79 -22.26 19.77
CA LEU A 543 -12.08 -21.67 19.37
C LEU A 543 -11.96 -20.83 18.10
N PHE A 544 -10.95 -19.98 18.03
CA PHE A 544 -10.69 -19.15 16.83
C PHE A 544 -10.55 -20.02 15.57
N GLU A 545 -9.80 -21.11 15.63
CA GLU A 545 -9.66 -22.03 14.49
C GLU A 545 -10.97 -22.77 14.16
N ALA A 546 -11.79 -23.11 15.15
CA ALA A 546 -13.11 -23.68 14.92
C ALA A 546 -14.04 -22.69 14.19
N LEU A 547 -14.09 -21.43 14.66
CA LEU A 547 -14.87 -20.37 14.02
C LEU A 547 -14.34 -20.03 12.62
N ARG A 548 -13.03 -20.06 12.42
CA ARG A 548 -12.40 -19.87 11.11
C ARG A 548 -12.80 -20.98 10.12
N LYS A 549 -12.84 -22.22 10.59
CA LYS A 549 -13.30 -23.36 9.78
C LYS A 549 -14.77 -23.22 9.40
N LEU A 550 -15.64 -22.89 10.36
CA LEU A 550 -17.07 -22.63 10.12
C LEU A 550 -17.26 -21.49 9.09
N ARG A 551 -16.50 -20.40 9.24
CA ARG A 551 -16.50 -19.29 8.28
C ARG A 551 -16.14 -19.75 6.87
N LEU A 552 -15.13 -20.61 6.71
CA LEU A 552 -14.74 -21.17 5.42
C LEU A 552 -15.83 -22.05 4.79
N GLU A 553 -16.56 -22.80 5.60
CA GLU A 553 -17.71 -23.61 5.17
C GLU A 553 -18.83 -22.71 4.64
N ILE A 554 -19.23 -21.70 5.42
CA ILE A 554 -20.25 -20.70 5.02
C ILE A 554 -19.82 -19.96 3.75
N ALA A 555 -18.58 -19.53 3.68
CA ALA A 555 -18.03 -18.82 2.51
C ALA A 555 -18.08 -19.68 1.23
N LYS A 556 -17.88 -21.00 1.34
CA LYS A 556 -18.03 -21.94 0.22
C LYS A 556 -19.48 -22.12 -0.20
N GLU A 557 -20.40 -22.27 0.77
CA GLU A 557 -21.84 -22.40 0.52
C GLU A 557 -22.40 -21.18 -0.23
N GLU A 558 -22.00 -19.99 0.22
CA GLU A 558 -22.47 -18.70 -0.34
C GLU A 558 -21.65 -18.21 -1.55
N ALA A 559 -20.62 -18.96 -1.97
CA ALA A 559 -19.70 -18.59 -3.04
C ALA A 559 -19.13 -17.17 -2.88
N MET A 560 -18.63 -16.86 -1.66
CA MET A 560 -18.06 -15.55 -1.33
C MET A 560 -16.73 -15.65 -0.58
N PRO A 561 -15.87 -14.60 -0.60
CA PRO A 561 -14.66 -14.55 0.20
C PRO A 561 -14.93 -14.67 1.71
N PRO A 562 -14.14 -15.45 2.47
CA PRO A 562 -14.35 -15.68 3.90
C PRO A 562 -14.41 -14.40 4.74
N TYR A 563 -13.60 -13.39 4.42
CA TYR A 563 -13.57 -12.12 5.15
C TYR A 563 -14.85 -11.28 4.97
N ILE A 564 -15.66 -11.54 3.94
CA ILE A 564 -16.98 -10.89 3.76
C ILE A 564 -17.98 -11.41 4.79
N VAL A 565 -17.92 -12.69 5.14
CA VAL A 565 -18.74 -13.26 6.22
C VAL A 565 -18.37 -12.54 7.52
N PHE A 566 -17.16 -12.79 8.04
CA PHE A 566 -16.59 -12.08 9.18
C PHE A 566 -15.06 -11.95 9.02
N SER A 567 -14.48 -10.83 9.46
CA SER A 567 -13.03 -10.64 9.49
C SER A 567 -12.37 -11.47 10.60
N ASP A 568 -11.07 -11.71 10.51
CA ASP A 568 -10.34 -12.39 11.60
C ASP A 568 -10.47 -11.60 12.92
N LYS A 569 -10.45 -10.25 12.85
CA LYS A 569 -10.68 -9.40 14.02
C LYS A 569 -12.05 -9.63 14.65
N THR A 570 -13.09 -9.81 13.85
CA THR A 570 -14.44 -10.15 14.34
C THR A 570 -14.46 -11.51 15.02
N LEU A 571 -13.78 -12.53 14.44
CA LEU A 571 -13.68 -13.85 15.07
C LEU A 571 -12.89 -13.82 16.39
N ILE A 572 -11.84 -13.03 16.47
CA ILE A 572 -11.07 -12.83 17.71
C ILE A 572 -11.94 -12.16 18.77
N ASP A 573 -12.70 -11.12 18.40
CA ASP A 573 -13.63 -10.46 19.32
C ASP A 573 -14.75 -11.40 19.79
N MET A 574 -15.23 -12.32 18.94
CA MET A 574 -16.13 -13.41 19.33
C MET A 574 -15.49 -14.33 20.37
N CYS A 575 -14.20 -14.67 20.21
CA CYS A 575 -13.48 -15.51 21.18
C CYS A 575 -13.27 -14.80 22.52
N ILE A 576 -13.05 -13.48 22.51
CA ILE A 576 -12.85 -12.67 23.72
C ILE A 576 -14.16 -12.49 24.48
N LYS A 577 -15.24 -12.09 23.77
CA LYS A 577 -16.56 -11.79 24.35
C LYS A 577 -17.40 -13.03 24.63
N CYS A 578 -17.15 -14.12 23.89
CA CYS A 578 -17.85 -15.40 24.02
C CYS A 578 -19.39 -15.27 24.08
N PRO A 579 -20.03 -14.63 23.06
CA PRO A 579 -21.45 -14.33 23.10
C PRO A 579 -22.30 -15.58 23.21
N SER A 580 -23.33 -15.54 24.07
CA SER A 580 -24.25 -16.64 24.34
C SER A 580 -25.61 -16.49 23.66
N ASN A 581 -25.94 -15.28 23.20
CA ASN A 581 -27.22 -14.95 22.59
C ASN A 581 -27.04 -13.89 21.48
N GLU A 582 -28.13 -13.57 20.76
CA GLU A 582 -28.11 -12.60 19.66
C GLU A 582 -27.78 -11.17 20.10
N GLU A 583 -28.19 -10.77 21.30
CA GLU A 583 -27.93 -9.42 21.83
C GLU A 583 -26.42 -9.24 22.08
N GLU A 584 -25.79 -10.19 22.75
CA GLU A 584 -24.34 -10.20 22.97
C GLU A 584 -23.56 -10.33 21.65
N MET A 585 -24.09 -11.06 20.67
CA MET A 585 -23.47 -11.18 19.36
C MET A 585 -23.48 -9.83 18.59
N LEU A 586 -24.47 -8.96 18.79
CA LEU A 586 -24.48 -7.60 18.23
C LEU A 586 -23.45 -6.66 18.87
N GLU A 587 -22.94 -6.99 20.04
CA GLU A 587 -21.87 -6.25 20.68
C GLU A 587 -20.48 -6.60 20.10
N VAL A 588 -20.39 -7.68 19.33
CA VAL A 588 -19.14 -8.08 18.67
C VAL A 588 -18.83 -7.12 17.52
N SER A 589 -17.63 -6.59 17.51
CA SER A 589 -17.17 -5.65 16.48
C SER A 589 -17.23 -6.26 15.07
N GLY A 590 -17.92 -5.61 14.15
CA GLY A 590 -18.09 -6.06 12.77
C GLY A 590 -19.28 -7.01 12.55
N VAL A 591 -20.15 -7.19 13.54
CA VAL A 591 -21.43 -7.90 13.44
C VAL A 591 -22.55 -6.88 13.32
N GLY A 592 -23.06 -6.65 12.12
CA GLY A 592 -24.25 -5.85 11.88
C GLY A 592 -25.52 -6.72 11.84
N GLU A 593 -26.71 -6.08 11.94
CA GLU A 593 -28.00 -6.78 12.03
C GLU A 593 -28.24 -7.81 10.92
N ASN A 594 -27.88 -7.49 9.67
CA ASN A 594 -28.07 -8.43 8.56
C ASN A 594 -27.16 -9.65 8.64
N LYS A 595 -25.90 -9.46 9.04
CA LYS A 595 -24.96 -10.57 9.22
C LYS A 595 -25.34 -11.42 10.42
N LEU A 596 -25.86 -10.83 11.50
CA LEU A 596 -26.42 -11.55 12.62
C LEU A 596 -27.57 -12.46 12.18
N LYS A 597 -28.58 -11.91 11.48
CA LYS A 597 -29.71 -12.69 10.96
C LYS A 597 -29.30 -13.81 10.03
N LYS A 598 -28.25 -13.60 9.21
CA LYS A 598 -27.83 -14.56 8.18
C LYS A 598 -26.90 -15.63 8.72
N TYR A 599 -25.97 -15.28 9.59
CA TYR A 599 -24.89 -16.15 10.03
C TYR A 599 -24.82 -16.34 11.56
N GLY A 600 -25.35 -15.39 12.34
CA GLY A 600 -25.15 -15.33 13.78
C GLY A 600 -25.49 -16.61 14.51
N GLN A 601 -26.62 -17.26 14.17
CA GLN A 601 -27.06 -18.48 14.81
C GLN A 601 -26.01 -19.62 14.70
N ARG A 602 -25.41 -19.79 13.52
CA ARG A 602 -24.40 -20.84 13.29
C ARG A 602 -23.14 -20.61 14.12
N PHE A 603 -22.71 -19.36 14.27
CA PHE A 603 -21.56 -19.00 15.10
C PHE A 603 -21.87 -19.13 16.58
N LEU A 604 -23.06 -18.75 17.05
CA LEU A 604 -23.50 -18.93 18.41
C LEU A 604 -23.54 -20.44 18.80
N GLU A 605 -24.07 -21.29 17.93
CA GLU A 605 -24.10 -22.75 18.14
C GLU A 605 -22.69 -23.34 18.28
N GLU A 606 -21.72 -22.89 17.43
CA GLU A 606 -20.34 -23.38 17.52
C GLU A 606 -19.64 -22.88 18.80
N ILE A 607 -19.86 -21.61 19.19
CA ILE A 607 -19.34 -21.08 20.45
C ILE A 607 -19.92 -21.83 21.65
N GLN A 608 -21.23 -21.99 21.69
CA GLN A 608 -21.91 -22.72 22.79
C GLN A 608 -21.43 -24.18 22.90
N LYS A 609 -21.32 -24.87 21.77
CA LYS A 609 -20.79 -26.22 21.70
C LYS A 609 -19.37 -26.29 22.27
N PHE A 610 -18.49 -25.39 21.85
CA PHE A 610 -17.13 -25.35 22.36
C PHE A 610 -17.06 -25.08 23.86
N CYS A 611 -17.89 -24.16 24.39
CA CYS A 611 -17.97 -23.85 25.81
C CYS A 611 -18.54 -25.01 26.62
N LEU A 612 -19.50 -25.80 26.08
CA LEU A 612 -20.03 -26.99 26.71
C LEU A 612 -19.01 -28.14 26.80
N GLU A 613 -18.20 -28.31 25.76
CA GLU A 613 -17.13 -29.32 25.72
C GLU A 613 -15.95 -28.95 26.64
N ARG A 614 -15.77 -27.67 26.97
CA ARG A 614 -14.66 -27.17 27.80
C ARG A 614 -15.14 -26.12 28.83
N PRO A 615 -15.94 -26.50 29.81
CA PRO A 615 -16.66 -25.59 30.73
C PRO A 615 -15.74 -24.70 31.61
N ASN A 616 -14.46 -25.05 31.75
CA ASN A 616 -13.46 -24.28 32.54
C ASN A 616 -12.38 -23.62 31.68
N ALA A 617 -12.59 -23.50 30.36
CA ALA A 617 -11.61 -22.90 29.48
C ALA A 617 -11.60 -21.37 29.63
N VAL A 618 -10.46 -20.80 30.02
CA VAL A 618 -10.21 -19.36 29.92
C VAL A 618 -9.84 -19.07 28.48
N LEU A 619 -10.63 -18.25 27.77
CA LEU A 619 -10.49 -18.01 26.33
C LEU A 619 -9.63 -16.78 26.02
N SER A 620 -9.61 -15.79 26.92
CA SER A 620 -8.79 -14.59 26.78
C SER A 620 -7.87 -14.41 27.98
N MET A 621 -6.72 -13.77 27.77
CA MET A 621 -5.85 -13.37 28.87
C MET A 621 -6.48 -12.13 29.55
N SER A 622 -6.63 -12.15 30.88
CA SER A 622 -7.07 -10.97 31.63
C SER A 622 -5.99 -9.88 31.50
N GLU A 623 -6.40 -8.65 31.18
CA GLU A 623 -5.54 -7.49 31.39
C GLU A 623 -5.42 -7.29 32.92
N ASP A 624 -4.21 -7.35 33.45
CA ASP A 624 -3.95 -6.89 34.82
C ASP A 624 -4.17 -5.38 34.89
N GLU A 625 -4.79 -4.90 35.98
CA GLU A 625 -5.18 -3.49 36.23
C GLU A 625 -4.03 -2.46 36.09
N ASN A 626 -2.82 -2.89 35.76
CA ASN A 626 -1.61 -2.05 35.56
C ASN A 626 -1.05 -2.05 34.12
N GLY A 627 -1.76 -2.61 33.11
CA GLY A 627 -1.33 -2.55 31.72
C GLY A 627 -0.04 -3.35 31.41
N ASN A 628 0.36 -4.28 32.27
CA ASN A 628 1.44 -5.24 32.03
C ASN A 628 0.85 -6.67 31.96
N PRO A 629 1.24 -7.48 30.96
CA PRO A 629 0.75 -8.85 30.80
C PRO A 629 1.29 -9.77 31.88
#